data_6f1c336644d5b130dff681b30393836f
#
_entry.id   6f1c336644d5b130dff681b30393836f
#
_cell.length_a   1.000
_cell.length_b   1.000
_cell.length_c   1.000
_cell.angle_alpha   90.00
_cell.angle_beta   90.00
_cell.angle_gamma   90.00
#
_symmetry.space_group_name_H-M   'P 1'
#
loop_
_entity.id
_entity.type
_entity.pdbx_description
1 polymer ?
#
loop_
_entity_poly.entity_id
_entity_poly.type
_entity_poly.pdbx_seq_one_letter_code
_entity_poly.pdbx_strand_id
1 'polypeptide(L)'
;MSENTLAAYLRDLSRYTGFLRERGIEDPSAVAEQDVSAFSQAIRTGEDGGRPLAASSAARTVTAVRGWHRFLLDEGTAPTDPSAAVRPPQVGRRLPKALSVEEVRALLEAAGIDDSPVSLRDRALLEILYATGARISEAVGLVIDDLDAETGVLRLFGKGRKERIVPMGQYAWAALDAYLVRGRPSLAAKGGGAPEVFLNTLGRPLSRQTAWSVLQQAAARAGLIGRVPGEAPDGVGGGEGGADGAQAGRHISPHTLRHSFATHLLAGGADVRVVQEMLGHASVTTTQIYTRVTVDHLREVYATSHPRAH
;
A
#
# COMPACT_ATOMS: atom_id res chain seq x y z
N MET A 1 -2.79 -14.23 -13.08
CA MET A 1 -3.51 -13.21 -12.29
C MET A 1 -3.32 -13.54 -10.81
N SER A 2 -3.28 -12.56 -9.88
CA SER A 2 -3.19 -12.90 -8.44
C SER A 2 -4.56 -13.25 -7.88
N GLU A 3 -4.62 -14.12 -6.84
CA GLU A 3 -5.87 -14.51 -6.16
C GLU A 3 -6.69 -13.28 -5.69
N ASN A 4 -6.02 -12.27 -5.15
CA ASN A 4 -6.67 -11.02 -4.72
C ASN A 4 -7.31 -10.25 -5.89
N THR A 5 -6.69 -10.28 -7.08
CA THR A 5 -7.23 -9.65 -8.28
C THR A 5 -8.46 -10.41 -8.77
N LEU A 6 -8.37 -11.74 -8.78
CA LEU A 6 -9.50 -12.60 -9.17
C LEU A 6 -10.68 -12.40 -8.20
N ALA A 7 -10.44 -12.44 -6.90
CA ALA A 7 -11.48 -12.21 -5.90
C ALA A 7 -12.12 -10.80 -6.01
N ALA A 8 -11.33 -9.78 -6.39
CA ALA A 8 -11.87 -8.44 -6.63
C ALA A 8 -12.78 -8.41 -7.86
N TYR A 9 -12.35 -9.01 -8.98
CA TYR A 9 -13.17 -9.09 -10.19
C TYR A 9 -14.45 -9.92 -9.98
N LEU A 10 -14.35 -11.03 -9.27
CA LEU A 10 -15.53 -11.85 -8.93
C LEU A 10 -16.56 -11.02 -8.13
N ARG A 11 -16.13 -10.26 -7.11
CA ARG A 11 -17.06 -9.38 -6.36
C ARG A 11 -17.68 -8.31 -7.25
N ASP A 12 -16.89 -7.67 -8.11
CA ASP A 12 -17.39 -6.61 -8.99
C ASP A 12 -18.41 -7.18 -9.99
N LEU A 13 -18.10 -8.31 -10.62
CA LEU A 13 -18.98 -8.95 -11.59
C LEU A 13 -20.22 -9.58 -10.93
N SER A 14 -20.10 -10.14 -9.71
CA SER A 14 -21.28 -10.62 -8.95
C SER A 14 -22.25 -9.50 -8.65
N ARG A 15 -21.73 -8.31 -8.29
CA ARG A 15 -22.54 -7.11 -8.05
C ARG A 15 -23.26 -6.66 -9.34
N TYR A 16 -22.54 -6.70 -10.46
CA TYR A 16 -23.10 -6.34 -11.77
C TYR A 16 -24.17 -7.33 -12.24
N THR A 17 -23.90 -8.62 -12.18
CA THR A 17 -24.88 -9.65 -12.58
C THR A 17 -26.11 -9.67 -11.66
N GLY A 18 -25.94 -9.34 -10.37
CA GLY A 18 -27.07 -9.11 -9.46
C GLY A 18 -27.96 -7.99 -9.92
N PHE A 19 -27.39 -6.81 -10.23
CA PHE A 19 -28.11 -5.67 -10.77
C PHE A 19 -28.86 -5.99 -12.08
N LEU A 20 -28.25 -6.74 -13.00
CA LEU A 20 -28.91 -7.15 -14.24
C LEU A 20 -30.11 -8.07 -13.98
N ARG A 21 -29.98 -9.06 -13.06
CA ARG A 21 -31.08 -9.96 -12.69
C ARG A 21 -32.27 -9.23 -12.09
N GLU A 22 -32.04 -8.23 -11.25
CA GLU A 22 -33.12 -7.39 -10.69
C GLU A 22 -33.89 -6.63 -11.78
N ARG A 23 -33.26 -6.42 -12.95
CA ARG A 23 -33.87 -5.81 -14.13
C ARG A 23 -34.43 -6.84 -15.11
N GLY A 24 -34.43 -8.13 -14.75
CA GLY A 24 -34.93 -9.22 -15.60
C GLY A 24 -34.00 -9.59 -16.76
N ILE A 25 -32.71 -9.18 -16.70
CA ILE A 25 -31.72 -9.49 -17.75
C ILE A 25 -30.86 -10.65 -17.26
N GLU A 26 -31.16 -11.86 -17.79
CA GLU A 26 -30.40 -13.09 -17.44
C GLU A 26 -29.38 -13.44 -18.51
N ASP A 27 -29.64 -13.12 -19.78
CA ASP A 27 -28.75 -13.37 -20.89
C ASP A 27 -27.79 -12.17 -21.10
N PRO A 28 -26.47 -12.37 -20.97
CA PRO A 28 -25.49 -11.32 -21.23
C PRO A 28 -25.55 -10.72 -22.62
N SER A 29 -26.06 -11.47 -23.63
CA SER A 29 -26.22 -10.98 -24.99
C SER A 29 -27.36 -9.98 -25.16
N ALA A 30 -28.30 -9.95 -24.20
CA ALA A 30 -29.43 -9.02 -24.18
C ALA A 30 -29.12 -7.67 -23.50
N VAL A 31 -27.91 -7.55 -22.90
CA VAL A 31 -27.50 -6.32 -22.21
C VAL A 31 -27.30 -5.19 -23.21
N ALA A 32 -27.92 -4.04 -22.96
CA ALA A 32 -27.77 -2.83 -23.74
C ALA A 32 -26.81 -1.83 -23.07
N GLU A 33 -26.31 -0.86 -23.83
CA GLU A 33 -25.45 0.24 -23.32
C GLU A 33 -26.08 0.99 -22.13
N GLN A 34 -27.40 1.20 -22.21
CA GLN A 34 -28.16 1.84 -21.14
C GLN A 34 -28.12 1.10 -19.80
N ASP A 35 -28.03 -0.24 -19.82
CA ASP A 35 -27.95 -1.06 -18.61
C ASP A 35 -26.59 -0.93 -17.95
N VAL A 36 -25.50 -0.91 -18.73
CA VAL A 36 -24.15 -0.67 -18.24
C VAL A 36 -24.02 0.76 -17.69
N SER A 37 -24.60 1.74 -18.37
CA SER A 37 -24.63 3.14 -17.91
C SER A 37 -25.42 3.29 -16.61
N ALA A 38 -26.58 2.67 -16.51
CA ALA A 38 -27.43 2.68 -15.31
C ALA A 38 -26.68 2.01 -14.13
N PHE A 39 -26.02 0.88 -14.35
CA PHE A 39 -25.17 0.26 -13.32
C PHE A 39 -24.05 1.19 -12.86
N SER A 40 -23.34 1.85 -13.78
CA SER A 40 -22.29 2.81 -13.45
C SER A 40 -22.77 3.95 -12.56
N GLN A 41 -24.04 4.36 -12.69
CA GLN A 41 -24.67 5.36 -11.85
C GLN A 41 -25.11 4.75 -10.51
N ALA A 42 -25.81 3.62 -10.54
CA ALA A 42 -26.37 2.95 -9.37
C ALA A 42 -25.31 2.58 -8.33
N ILE A 43 -24.13 2.10 -8.74
CA ILE A 43 -23.02 1.78 -7.78
C ILE A 43 -22.47 3.03 -7.07
N ARG A 44 -22.72 4.24 -7.57
CA ARG A 44 -22.29 5.49 -6.94
C ARG A 44 -23.31 6.00 -5.94
N THR A 45 -24.59 5.73 -6.15
CA THR A 45 -25.72 6.16 -5.30
C THR A 45 -26.12 5.06 -4.31
N GLY A 46 -25.80 3.79 -4.59
CA GLY A 46 -26.25 2.64 -3.83
C GLY A 46 -27.60 2.08 -4.28
N GLU A 47 -28.15 2.58 -5.39
CA GLU A 47 -29.43 2.13 -5.97
C GLU A 47 -29.39 0.69 -6.51
N ASP A 48 -28.21 0.09 -6.60
CA ASP A 48 -28.00 -1.33 -6.90
C ASP A 48 -28.09 -2.24 -5.67
N GLY A 49 -28.63 -1.75 -4.55
CA GLY A 49 -28.75 -2.48 -3.28
C GLY A 49 -27.45 -2.59 -2.47
N GLY A 50 -26.32 -2.10 -3.02
CA GLY A 50 -25.02 -2.11 -2.36
C GLY A 50 -24.67 -0.77 -1.69
N ARG A 51 -23.55 -0.73 -0.96
CA ARG A 51 -23.03 0.55 -0.44
C ARG A 51 -22.53 1.42 -1.61
N PRO A 52 -22.81 2.75 -1.57
CA PRO A 52 -22.24 3.68 -2.53
C PRO A 52 -20.72 3.57 -2.64
N LEU A 53 -20.21 3.52 -3.85
CA LEU A 53 -18.76 3.44 -4.10
C LEU A 53 -18.16 4.82 -4.30
N ALA A 54 -16.97 5.03 -3.74
CA ALA A 54 -16.13 6.16 -4.10
C ALA A 54 -15.78 6.11 -5.60
N ALA A 55 -15.53 7.27 -6.23
CA ALA A 55 -15.30 7.39 -7.67
C ALA A 55 -14.20 6.44 -8.20
N SER A 56 -13.11 6.24 -7.45
CA SER A 56 -12.02 5.32 -7.82
C SER A 56 -12.45 3.85 -7.81
N SER A 57 -13.26 3.45 -6.83
CA SER A 57 -13.81 2.09 -6.74
C SER A 57 -14.83 1.84 -7.85
N ALA A 58 -15.71 2.80 -8.10
CA ALA A 58 -16.68 2.73 -9.20
C ALA A 58 -15.98 2.64 -10.57
N ALA A 59 -14.93 3.45 -10.80
CA ALA A 59 -14.14 3.39 -12.03
C ALA A 59 -13.50 2.01 -12.23
N ARG A 60 -12.96 1.40 -11.15
CA ARG A 60 -12.40 0.05 -11.20
C ARG A 60 -13.47 -0.99 -11.53
N THR A 61 -14.65 -0.92 -10.87
CA THR A 61 -15.77 -1.84 -11.10
C THR A 61 -16.27 -1.74 -12.55
N VAL A 62 -16.47 -0.54 -13.08
CA VAL A 62 -16.85 -0.33 -14.49
C VAL A 62 -15.79 -0.88 -15.44
N THR A 63 -14.49 -0.74 -15.10
CA THR A 63 -13.41 -1.33 -15.90
C THR A 63 -13.47 -2.87 -15.91
N ALA A 64 -13.82 -3.51 -14.78
CA ALA A 64 -14.02 -4.96 -14.72
C ALA A 64 -15.20 -5.41 -15.59
N VAL A 65 -16.33 -4.68 -15.54
CA VAL A 65 -17.51 -4.93 -16.38
C VAL A 65 -17.17 -4.80 -17.87
N ARG A 66 -16.45 -3.75 -18.27
CA ARG A 66 -15.97 -3.57 -19.64
C ARG A 66 -15.06 -4.73 -20.09
N GLY A 67 -14.13 -5.15 -19.24
CA GLY A 67 -13.29 -6.32 -19.52
C GLY A 67 -14.10 -7.60 -19.74
N TRP A 68 -15.17 -7.79 -18.96
CA TRP A 68 -16.06 -8.93 -19.10
C TRP A 68 -16.87 -8.90 -20.41
N HIS A 69 -17.51 -7.78 -20.76
CA HIS A 69 -18.24 -7.66 -22.04
C HIS A 69 -17.33 -7.79 -23.26
N ARG A 70 -16.12 -7.24 -23.18
CA ARG A 70 -15.11 -7.43 -24.22
C ARG A 70 -14.75 -8.90 -24.38
N PHE A 71 -14.57 -9.62 -23.29
CA PHE A 71 -14.31 -11.06 -23.31
C PHE A 71 -15.48 -11.84 -23.95
N LEU A 72 -16.73 -11.53 -23.61
CA LEU A 72 -17.92 -12.18 -24.21
C LEU A 72 -18.01 -11.94 -25.72
N LEU A 73 -17.65 -10.75 -26.19
CA LEU A 73 -17.57 -10.44 -27.62
C LEU A 73 -16.44 -11.24 -28.29
N ASP A 74 -15.25 -11.24 -27.71
CA ASP A 74 -14.07 -11.94 -28.25
C ASP A 74 -14.29 -13.48 -28.31
N GLU A 75 -15.04 -14.06 -27.36
CA GLU A 75 -15.45 -15.47 -27.33
C GLU A 75 -16.68 -15.78 -28.19
N GLY A 76 -17.28 -14.79 -28.86
CA GLY A 76 -18.48 -14.96 -29.69
C GLY A 76 -19.76 -15.27 -28.91
N THR A 77 -19.76 -15.11 -27.56
CA THR A 77 -20.93 -15.35 -26.71
C THR A 77 -21.94 -14.21 -26.82
N ALA A 78 -21.47 -12.98 -27.09
CA ALA A 78 -22.30 -11.80 -27.32
C ALA A 78 -22.00 -11.20 -28.70
N PRO A 79 -23.02 -10.69 -29.44
CA PRO A 79 -22.81 -10.11 -30.78
C PRO A 79 -22.16 -8.75 -30.76
N THR A 80 -22.26 -8.03 -29.65
CA THR A 80 -21.72 -6.67 -29.48
C THR A 80 -21.18 -6.44 -28.06
N ASP A 81 -20.35 -5.43 -27.89
CA ASP A 81 -19.90 -4.95 -26.57
C ASP A 81 -20.73 -3.74 -26.14
N PRO A 82 -21.74 -3.91 -25.26
CA PRO A 82 -22.58 -2.80 -24.79
C PRO A 82 -21.83 -1.82 -23.88
N SER A 83 -20.64 -2.17 -23.43
CA SER A 83 -19.83 -1.33 -22.56
C SER A 83 -18.84 -0.43 -23.32
N ALA A 84 -18.73 -0.55 -24.64
CA ALA A 84 -17.70 0.11 -25.45
C ALA A 84 -17.76 1.66 -25.31
N ALA A 85 -18.96 2.25 -25.30
CA ALA A 85 -19.15 3.69 -25.16
C ALA A 85 -19.21 4.17 -23.71
N VAL A 86 -19.39 3.27 -22.73
CA VAL A 86 -19.51 3.64 -21.31
C VAL A 86 -18.14 3.96 -20.73
N ARG A 87 -17.93 5.23 -20.38
CA ARG A 87 -16.67 5.67 -19.76
C ARG A 87 -16.72 5.47 -18.25
N PRO A 88 -15.65 4.89 -17.65
CA PRO A 88 -15.52 4.86 -16.21
C PRO A 88 -15.58 6.28 -15.61
N PRO A 89 -16.12 6.45 -14.39
CA PRO A 89 -16.12 7.72 -13.71
C PRO A 89 -14.72 8.34 -13.66
N GLN A 90 -14.63 9.64 -13.98
CA GLN A 90 -13.35 10.33 -13.88
C GLN A 90 -12.93 10.45 -12.42
N VAL A 91 -11.80 9.89 -12.11
CA VAL A 91 -11.13 10.09 -10.81
C VAL A 91 -10.24 11.31 -10.96
N GLY A 92 -10.53 12.37 -10.24
CA GLY A 92 -9.65 13.53 -10.20
C GLY A 92 -8.23 13.08 -9.86
N ARG A 93 -7.27 13.27 -10.77
CA ARG A 93 -5.85 12.97 -10.55
C ARG A 93 -5.28 13.95 -9.53
N ARG A 94 -5.58 13.76 -8.26
CA ARG A 94 -4.71 14.29 -7.21
C ARG A 94 -3.50 13.36 -7.15
N LEU A 95 -2.40 13.77 -7.77
CA LEU A 95 -1.11 13.14 -7.49
C LEU A 95 -0.89 13.25 -5.96
N PRO A 96 -0.72 12.15 -5.24
CA PRO A 96 -0.36 12.21 -3.84
C PRO A 96 0.91 13.05 -3.74
N LYS A 97 0.87 14.19 -3.03
CA LYS A 97 2.11 14.91 -2.74
C LYS A 97 2.95 14.02 -1.86
N ALA A 98 4.21 13.84 -2.23
CA ALA A 98 5.20 13.24 -1.33
C ALA A 98 5.19 13.99 0.02
N LEU A 99 5.39 13.29 1.10
CA LEU A 99 5.66 13.90 2.40
C LEU A 99 7.02 14.62 2.32
N SER A 100 7.20 15.72 3.03
CA SER A 100 8.53 16.29 3.22
C SER A 100 9.38 15.40 4.12
N VAL A 101 10.68 15.65 4.16
CA VAL A 101 11.60 14.90 5.04
C VAL A 101 11.20 15.10 6.51
N GLU A 102 10.80 16.32 6.88
CA GLU A 102 10.35 16.70 8.23
C GLU A 102 9.03 15.98 8.59
N GLU A 103 8.08 15.93 7.65
CA GLU A 103 6.81 15.21 7.82
C GLU A 103 7.03 13.70 8.00
N VAL A 104 7.95 13.12 7.22
CA VAL A 104 8.33 11.71 7.39
C VAL A 104 8.98 11.50 8.75
N ARG A 105 9.89 12.38 9.19
CA ARG A 105 10.50 12.26 10.50
C ARG A 105 9.46 12.30 11.61
N ALA A 106 8.55 13.26 11.58
CA ALA A 106 7.47 13.37 12.57
C ALA A 106 6.57 12.11 12.59
N LEU A 107 6.27 11.55 11.40
CA LEU A 107 5.51 10.31 11.27
C LEU A 107 6.21 9.12 11.93
N LEU A 108 7.52 8.97 11.69
CA LEU A 108 8.32 7.86 12.23
C LEU A 108 8.51 7.98 13.74
N GLU A 109 8.73 9.19 14.26
CA GLU A 109 8.80 9.47 15.69
C GLU A 109 7.48 9.19 16.39
N ALA A 110 6.35 9.58 15.78
CA ALA A 110 5.01 9.33 16.32
C ALA A 110 4.59 7.84 16.34
N ALA A 111 5.29 6.97 15.62
CA ALA A 111 5.04 5.53 15.66
C ALA A 111 5.63 4.87 16.91
N GLY A 112 6.75 5.38 17.44
CA GLY A 112 7.45 4.85 18.59
C GLY A 112 7.24 5.71 19.83
N ILE A 113 6.06 5.67 20.44
CA ILE A 113 5.69 6.53 21.58
C ILE A 113 6.29 6.06 22.91
N ASP A 114 6.64 4.81 23.02
CA ASP A 114 7.24 4.19 24.20
C ASP A 114 8.13 2.99 23.82
N ASP A 115 8.73 2.32 24.79
CA ASP A 115 9.56 1.14 24.59
C ASP A 115 8.76 -0.17 24.66
N SER A 116 7.43 -0.13 24.55
CA SER A 116 6.61 -1.33 24.50
C SER A 116 6.93 -2.16 23.25
N PRO A 117 6.77 -3.49 23.31
CA PRO A 117 7.02 -4.37 22.15
C PRO A 117 6.24 -3.98 20.90
N VAL A 118 5.04 -3.44 21.08
CA VAL A 118 4.16 -2.99 19.99
C VAL A 118 4.70 -1.68 19.39
N SER A 119 5.11 -0.73 20.22
CA SER A 119 5.65 0.57 19.80
C SER A 119 6.97 0.40 19.04
N LEU A 120 7.86 -0.44 19.56
CA LEU A 120 9.13 -0.79 18.88
C LEU A 120 8.86 -1.44 17.51
N ARG A 121 7.88 -2.37 17.43
CA ARG A 121 7.45 -2.99 16.19
C ARG A 121 6.96 -1.96 15.18
N ASP A 122 6.06 -1.08 15.63
CA ASP A 122 5.38 -0.12 14.76
C ASP A 122 6.36 0.89 14.18
N ARG A 123 7.30 1.36 15.01
CA ARG A 123 8.40 2.22 14.54
C ARG A 123 9.27 1.49 13.51
N ALA A 124 9.73 0.27 13.80
CA ALA A 124 10.56 -0.51 12.88
C ALA A 124 9.84 -0.76 11.54
N LEU A 125 8.54 -1.04 11.57
CA LEU A 125 7.74 -1.25 10.37
C LEU A 125 7.70 0.02 9.49
N LEU A 126 7.42 1.18 10.07
CA LEU A 126 7.34 2.43 9.30
C LEU A 126 8.72 2.89 8.81
N GLU A 127 9.78 2.69 9.61
CA GLU A 127 11.16 2.95 9.18
C GLU A 127 11.51 2.08 7.96
N ILE A 128 11.22 0.78 7.97
CA ILE A 128 11.48 -0.11 6.82
C ILE A 128 10.66 0.34 5.59
N LEU A 129 9.37 0.64 5.75
CA LEU A 129 8.53 1.08 4.64
C LEU A 129 9.08 2.33 3.96
N TYR A 130 9.59 3.29 4.74
CA TYR A 130 10.17 4.50 4.18
C TYR A 130 11.59 4.28 3.66
N ALA A 131 12.46 3.61 4.42
CA ALA A 131 13.86 3.41 4.05
C ALA A 131 14.05 2.57 2.78
N THR A 132 13.11 1.66 2.48
CA THR A 132 13.24 0.72 1.35
C THR A 132 12.24 0.96 0.23
N GLY A 133 11.25 1.82 0.47
CA GLY A 133 10.11 1.97 -0.43
C GLY A 133 9.33 0.67 -0.64
N ALA A 134 9.39 -0.27 0.29
CA ALA A 134 8.69 -1.56 0.21
C ALA A 134 7.17 -1.38 0.10
N ARG A 135 6.51 -2.31 -0.59
CA ARG A 135 5.05 -2.42 -0.50
C ARG A 135 4.68 -2.96 0.88
N ILE A 136 3.53 -2.55 1.41
CA ILE A 136 3.08 -3.03 2.72
C ILE A 136 3.04 -4.56 2.81
N SER A 137 2.67 -5.25 1.72
CA SER A 137 2.66 -6.71 1.67
C SER A 137 4.06 -7.33 1.68
N GLU A 138 5.06 -6.65 1.15
CA GLU A 138 6.46 -7.07 1.19
C GLU A 138 7.00 -6.89 2.62
N ALA A 139 6.74 -5.75 3.24
CA ALA A 139 7.19 -5.49 4.61
C ALA A 139 6.59 -6.45 5.65
N VAL A 140 5.28 -6.71 5.62
CA VAL A 140 4.65 -7.63 6.59
C VAL A 140 4.99 -9.10 6.32
N GLY A 141 5.37 -9.46 5.09
CA GLY A 141 5.82 -10.81 4.73
C GLY A 141 7.32 -11.03 4.87
N LEU A 142 8.07 -10.04 5.36
CA LEU A 142 9.51 -10.15 5.58
C LEU A 142 9.80 -11.20 6.65
N VAL A 143 10.70 -12.12 6.37
CA VAL A 143 11.18 -13.12 7.35
C VAL A 143 12.58 -12.76 7.85
N ILE A 144 12.99 -13.34 8.98
CA ILE A 144 14.29 -13.04 9.61
C ILE A 144 15.45 -13.30 8.63
N ASP A 145 15.36 -14.37 7.83
CA ASP A 145 16.39 -14.75 6.86
C ASP A 145 16.51 -13.79 5.65
N ASP A 146 15.59 -12.83 5.52
CA ASP A 146 15.65 -11.80 4.49
C ASP A 146 16.47 -10.57 4.91
N LEU A 147 16.93 -10.55 6.17
CA LEU A 147 17.70 -9.49 6.76
C LEU A 147 19.19 -9.81 6.65
N ASP A 148 19.93 -9.02 5.91
CA ASP A 148 21.38 -9.11 5.85
C ASP A 148 22.00 -7.88 6.54
N ALA A 149 22.21 -8.00 7.84
CA ALA A 149 22.78 -6.93 8.66
C ALA A 149 24.27 -6.71 8.36
N GLU A 150 25.00 -7.73 7.88
CA GLU A 150 26.41 -7.61 7.55
C GLU A 150 26.63 -6.73 6.33
N THR A 151 25.83 -6.93 5.29
CA THR A 151 25.90 -6.12 4.08
C THR A 151 24.97 -4.88 4.11
N GLY A 152 24.11 -4.76 5.13
CA GLY A 152 23.20 -3.62 5.30
C GLY A 152 22.07 -3.56 4.28
N VAL A 153 21.57 -4.71 3.83
CA VAL A 153 20.51 -4.80 2.81
C VAL A 153 19.34 -5.69 3.24
N LEU A 154 18.19 -5.44 2.63
CA LEU A 154 17.01 -6.30 2.73
C LEU A 154 16.73 -6.98 1.41
N ARG A 155 16.29 -8.23 1.49
CA ARG A 155 15.75 -9.00 0.38
C ARG A 155 14.22 -8.91 0.40
N LEU A 156 13.64 -8.34 -0.66
CA LEU A 156 12.21 -8.13 -0.79
C LEU A 156 11.65 -8.94 -1.95
N PHE A 157 10.49 -9.56 -1.73
CA PHE A 157 9.80 -10.37 -2.75
C PHE A 157 8.56 -9.67 -3.26
N GLY A 158 8.61 -9.25 -4.52
CA GLY A 158 7.50 -8.59 -5.22
C GLY A 158 6.49 -9.56 -5.83
N LYS A 159 5.59 -9.02 -6.69
CA LYS A 159 4.60 -9.81 -7.42
C LYS A 159 5.28 -10.89 -8.28
N GLY A 160 4.80 -12.12 -8.16
CA GLY A 160 5.39 -13.27 -8.87
C GLY A 160 6.68 -13.77 -8.25
N ARG A 161 6.92 -13.50 -6.96
CA ARG A 161 8.14 -13.86 -6.23
C ARG A 161 9.43 -13.29 -6.85
N LYS A 162 9.32 -12.19 -7.59
CA LYS A 162 10.50 -11.49 -8.08
C LYS A 162 11.24 -10.87 -6.89
N GLU A 163 12.47 -11.31 -6.72
CA GLU A 163 13.38 -10.83 -5.69
C GLU A 163 14.00 -9.50 -6.09
N ARG A 164 14.23 -8.64 -5.11
CA ARG A 164 15.12 -7.48 -5.21
C ARG A 164 15.81 -7.21 -3.90
N ILE A 165 17.00 -6.67 -3.99
CA ILE A 165 17.81 -6.25 -2.84
C ILE A 165 17.71 -4.73 -2.73
N VAL A 166 17.47 -4.24 -1.50
CA VAL A 166 17.38 -2.80 -1.23
C VAL A 166 18.27 -2.46 -0.02
N PRO A 167 19.18 -1.50 -0.15
CA PRO A 167 19.95 -0.98 0.98
C PRO A 167 19.02 -0.37 2.04
N MET A 168 19.46 -0.41 3.29
CA MET A 168 18.74 0.17 4.41
C MET A 168 19.67 1.02 5.28
N GLY A 169 19.27 2.27 5.55
CA GLY A 169 20.03 3.21 6.36
C GLY A 169 20.07 2.85 7.84
N GLN A 170 21.02 3.46 8.56
CA GLN A 170 21.28 3.16 9.97
C GLN A 170 20.08 3.40 10.90
N TYR A 171 19.23 4.39 10.64
CA TYR A 171 18.03 4.65 11.46
C TYR A 171 17.03 3.48 11.39
N ALA A 172 16.81 2.94 10.20
CA ALA A 172 15.91 1.80 10.02
C ALA A 172 16.51 0.51 10.62
N TRP A 173 17.83 0.30 10.49
CA TRP A 173 18.51 -0.79 11.17
C TRP A 173 18.43 -0.68 12.68
N ALA A 174 18.69 0.49 13.26
CA ALA A 174 18.60 0.71 14.71
C ALA A 174 17.19 0.46 15.24
N ALA A 175 16.15 0.92 14.53
CA ALA A 175 14.76 0.66 14.90
C ALA A 175 14.40 -0.84 14.81
N LEU A 176 14.87 -1.51 13.75
CA LEU A 176 14.67 -2.94 13.54
C LEU A 176 15.37 -3.76 14.63
N ASP A 177 16.62 -3.47 14.92
CA ASP A 177 17.41 -4.14 15.98
C ASP A 177 16.75 -3.97 17.35
N ALA A 178 16.35 -2.74 17.69
CA ALA A 178 15.61 -2.47 18.93
C ALA A 178 14.34 -3.32 19.05
N TYR A 179 13.60 -3.47 17.95
CA TYR A 179 12.42 -4.34 17.93
C TYR A 179 12.80 -5.82 18.04
N LEU A 180 13.78 -6.30 17.26
CA LEU A 180 14.17 -7.72 17.24
C LEU A 180 14.72 -8.19 18.60
N VAL A 181 15.47 -7.33 19.29
CA VAL A 181 16.10 -7.66 20.57
C VAL A 181 15.15 -7.46 21.74
N ARG A 182 14.43 -6.33 21.81
CA ARG A 182 13.63 -5.95 22.99
C ARG A 182 12.13 -6.24 22.84
N GLY A 183 11.58 -6.16 21.62
CA GLY A 183 10.14 -6.26 21.40
C GLY A 183 9.69 -7.63 20.89
N ARG A 184 10.28 -8.12 19.82
CA ARG A 184 9.86 -9.35 19.14
C ARG A 184 9.84 -10.60 20.04
N PRO A 185 10.81 -10.85 20.91
CA PRO A 185 10.81 -12.06 21.76
C PRO A 185 9.54 -12.18 22.62
N SER A 186 9.07 -11.09 23.21
CA SER A 186 7.87 -11.06 24.03
C SER A 186 6.56 -11.29 23.23
N LEU A 187 6.54 -10.89 21.95
CA LEU A 187 5.44 -11.19 21.05
C LEU A 187 5.51 -12.63 20.55
N ALA A 188 6.68 -13.11 20.15
CA ALA A 188 6.90 -14.47 19.64
C ALA A 188 6.57 -15.55 20.69
N ALA A 189 6.82 -15.28 21.96
CA ALA A 189 6.50 -16.18 23.06
C ALA A 189 5.01 -16.51 23.18
N LYS A 190 4.13 -15.69 22.62
CA LYS A 190 2.67 -15.90 22.61
C LYS A 190 2.18 -16.71 21.41
N GLY A 191 3.06 -17.01 20.45
CA GLY A 191 2.70 -17.68 19.19
C GLY A 191 3.48 -18.96 18.96
N GLY A 192 3.34 -19.54 17.73
CA GLY A 192 3.95 -20.82 17.34
C GLY A 192 5.33 -20.69 16.68
N GLY A 193 6.12 -19.63 16.92
CA GLY A 193 7.46 -19.50 16.33
C GLY A 193 7.45 -19.03 14.86
N ALA A 194 6.56 -18.12 14.51
CA ALA A 194 6.46 -17.57 13.16
C ALA A 194 7.81 -16.95 12.70
N PRO A 195 8.30 -17.25 11.48
CA PRO A 195 9.56 -16.73 10.98
C PRO A 195 9.50 -15.26 10.56
N GLU A 196 8.30 -14.71 10.42
CA GLU A 196 8.10 -13.32 10.01
C GLU A 196 8.71 -12.35 11.02
N VAL A 197 9.27 -11.27 10.49
CA VAL A 197 9.87 -10.19 11.29
C VAL A 197 8.78 -9.55 12.16
N PHE A 198 7.68 -9.12 11.54
CA PHE A 198 6.62 -8.37 12.22
C PHE A 198 5.50 -9.27 12.73
N LEU A 199 5.32 -9.30 14.04
CA LEU A 199 4.30 -10.09 14.71
C LEU A 199 3.22 -9.20 15.34
N ASN A 200 2.01 -9.72 15.38
CA ASN A 200 0.90 -9.11 16.13
C ASN A 200 0.98 -9.45 17.64
N THR A 201 0.05 -8.94 18.42
CA THR A 201 0.00 -9.16 19.88
C THR A 201 -0.27 -10.61 20.29
N LEU A 202 -0.66 -11.49 19.35
CA LEU A 202 -0.86 -12.93 19.53
C LEU A 202 0.33 -13.76 19.03
N GLY A 203 1.44 -13.14 18.65
CA GLY A 203 2.64 -13.83 18.13
C GLY A 203 2.47 -14.41 16.73
N ARG A 204 1.44 -13.99 15.98
CA ARG A 204 1.20 -14.37 14.58
C ARG A 204 1.70 -13.29 13.62
N PRO A 205 1.93 -13.61 12.35
CA PRO A 205 2.33 -12.62 11.35
C PRO A 205 1.41 -11.39 11.34
N LEU A 206 1.98 -10.21 11.19
CA LEU A 206 1.24 -8.95 11.13
C LEU A 206 0.42 -8.88 9.85
N SER A 207 -0.87 -8.55 9.95
CA SER A 207 -1.71 -8.36 8.77
C SER A 207 -1.45 -7.03 8.06
N ARG A 208 -1.70 -6.97 6.75
CA ARG A 208 -1.64 -5.71 5.99
C ARG A 208 -2.60 -4.66 6.54
N GLN A 209 -3.75 -5.08 7.05
CA GLN A 209 -4.74 -4.18 7.63
C GLN A 209 -4.22 -3.57 8.94
N THR A 210 -3.60 -4.37 9.81
CA THR A 210 -2.97 -3.87 11.03
C THR A 210 -1.82 -2.92 10.72
N ALA A 211 -0.96 -3.26 9.75
CA ALA A 211 0.13 -2.40 9.31
C ALA A 211 -0.38 -1.06 8.73
N TRP A 212 -1.51 -1.08 8.01
CA TRP A 212 -2.18 0.13 7.56
C TRP A 212 -2.72 0.97 8.74
N SER A 213 -3.35 0.33 9.73
CA SER A 213 -3.83 1.02 10.93
C SER A 213 -2.69 1.67 11.72
N VAL A 214 -1.54 1.01 11.85
CA VAL A 214 -0.32 1.56 12.45
C VAL A 214 0.08 2.87 11.76
N LEU A 215 0.12 2.86 10.42
CA LEU A 215 0.45 4.07 9.65
C LEU A 215 -0.56 5.19 9.89
N GLN A 216 -1.88 4.89 9.91
CA GLN A 216 -2.91 5.90 10.15
C GLN A 216 -2.81 6.51 11.54
N GLN A 217 -2.59 5.69 12.57
CA GLN A 217 -2.42 6.16 13.93
C GLN A 217 -1.18 7.05 14.08
N ALA A 218 -0.05 6.64 13.53
CA ALA A 218 1.16 7.45 13.52
C ALA A 218 0.95 8.78 12.78
N ALA A 219 0.26 8.77 11.63
CA ALA A 219 -0.04 9.97 10.85
C ALA A 219 -0.98 10.94 11.60
N ALA A 220 -1.96 10.40 12.33
CA ALA A 220 -2.84 11.22 13.17
C ALA A 220 -2.09 11.85 14.35
N ARG A 221 -1.25 11.08 15.05
CA ARG A 221 -0.41 11.58 16.16
C ARG A 221 0.59 12.64 15.68
N ALA A 222 1.14 12.47 14.49
CA ALA A 222 2.03 13.46 13.87
C ALA A 222 1.30 14.71 13.34
N GLY A 223 -0.04 14.80 13.48
CA GLY A 223 -0.83 15.92 12.96
C GLY A 223 -0.89 16.00 11.43
N LEU A 224 -0.54 14.93 10.71
CA LEU A 224 -0.48 14.92 9.25
C LEU A 224 -1.83 14.61 8.59
N ILE A 225 -2.75 14.03 9.35
CA ILE A 225 -4.14 13.74 8.95
C ILE A 225 -5.07 14.09 10.11
N GLY A 226 -6.37 14.28 9.80
CA GLY A 226 -7.39 14.40 10.83
C GLY A 226 -7.52 13.14 11.68
N ARG A 227 -8.16 13.25 12.85
CA ARG A 227 -8.29 12.16 13.83
C ARG A 227 -8.91 10.91 13.23
N VAL A 228 -8.36 9.75 13.55
CA VAL A 228 -8.90 8.45 13.10
C VAL A 228 -10.18 8.15 13.90
N PRO A 229 -11.34 7.88 13.27
CA PRO A 229 -12.55 7.50 13.99
C PRO A 229 -12.36 6.23 14.79
N GLY A 230 -12.64 6.25 16.10
CA GLY A 230 -12.62 5.07 16.98
C GLY A 230 -11.55 5.08 18.08
N GLU A 231 -10.69 6.09 18.19
CA GLU A 231 -9.78 6.26 19.32
C GLU A 231 -10.47 7.05 20.45
N ALA A 232 -10.50 6.47 21.66
CA ALA A 232 -10.99 7.16 22.85
C ALA A 232 -10.11 8.36 23.17
N PRO A 233 -10.66 9.46 23.74
CA PRO A 233 -9.87 10.61 24.10
C PRO A 233 -8.97 10.27 25.29
N ASP A 234 -7.66 10.19 25.08
CA ASP A 234 -6.71 10.31 26.18
C ASP A 234 -6.81 11.74 26.72
N GLY A 235 -7.07 11.85 28.01
CA GLY A 235 -7.46 13.07 28.64
C GLY A 235 -6.41 14.19 28.58
N VAL A 236 -6.94 15.42 28.63
CA VAL A 236 -6.33 16.70 28.99
C VAL A 236 -5.57 17.45 27.88
N GLY A 237 -6.09 18.64 27.60
CA GLY A 237 -5.35 19.73 26.99
C GLY A 237 -6.15 20.54 25.96
N GLY A 238 -7.07 21.39 26.43
CA GLY A 238 -7.65 22.45 25.60
C GLY A 238 -6.53 23.41 25.17
N GLY A 239 -6.41 23.62 23.87
CA GLY A 239 -5.58 24.61 23.25
C GLY A 239 -6.23 25.03 21.94
N GLU A 240 -6.95 26.16 21.97
CA GLU A 240 -7.41 26.85 20.77
C GLU A 240 -6.19 27.38 20.01
N GLY A 241 -6.03 27.00 18.78
CA GLY A 241 -4.95 27.47 17.90
C GLY A 241 -5.31 27.17 16.44
N GLY A 242 -5.94 28.13 15.76
CA GLY A 242 -6.34 28.01 14.36
C GLY A 242 -5.15 27.97 13.41
N ALA A 243 -5.14 26.93 12.56
CA ALA A 243 -4.46 26.86 11.25
C ALA A 243 -4.87 25.56 10.52
N ASP A 244 -6.15 25.32 10.18
CA ASP A 244 -6.55 23.95 9.82
C ASP A 244 -7.53 23.79 8.68
N GLY A 245 -7.51 24.66 7.68
CA GLY A 245 -8.28 24.43 6.44
C GLY A 245 -7.64 23.42 5.47
N ALA A 246 -6.32 23.14 5.57
CA ALA A 246 -5.58 22.40 4.54
C ALA A 246 -5.32 20.92 4.86
N GLN A 247 -5.45 20.46 6.10
CA GLN A 247 -5.06 19.10 6.52
C GLN A 247 -6.21 18.10 6.59
N ALA A 248 -7.45 18.56 6.68
CA ALA A 248 -8.63 17.69 6.84
C ALA A 248 -8.94 16.75 5.66
N GLY A 249 -8.20 16.82 4.56
CA GLY A 249 -8.40 15.97 3.35
C GLY A 249 -7.16 15.20 2.89
N ARG A 250 -6.06 15.20 3.67
CA ARG A 250 -4.83 14.52 3.27
C ARG A 250 -4.92 13.03 3.60
N HIS A 251 -4.70 12.18 2.60
CA HIS A 251 -4.68 10.73 2.77
C HIS A 251 -3.25 10.22 2.72
N ILE A 252 -2.73 9.72 3.83
CA ILE A 252 -1.41 9.10 3.92
C ILE A 252 -1.59 7.58 3.83
N SER A 253 -0.89 6.96 2.91
CA SER A 253 -0.96 5.53 2.63
C SER A 253 0.45 4.95 2.52
N PRO A 254 0.62 3.63 2.54
CA PRO A 254 1.93 3.00 2.27
C PRO A 254 2.48 3.40 0.89
N HIS A 255 1.61 3.68 -0.08
CA HIS A 255 2.03 4.22 -1.38
C HIS A 255 2.56 5.66 -1.27
N THR A 256 2.06 6.45 -0.32
CA THR A 256 2.57 7.79 -0.04
C THR A 256 4.01 7.71 0.48
N LEU A 257 4.30 6.82 1.44
CA LEU A 257 5.67 6.59 1.94
C LEU A 257 6.61 6.14 0.83
N ARG A 258 6.19 5.18 0.02
CA ARG A 258 6.96 4.70 -1.13
C ARG A 258 7.19 5.79 -2.18
N HIS A 259 6.21 6.66 -2.41
CA HIS A 259 6.37 7.82 -3.29
C HIS A 259 7.34 8.85 -2.71
N SER A 260 7.28 9.09 -1.39
CA SER A 260 8.23 9.97 -0.69
C SER A 260 9.65 9.42 -0.76
N PHE A 261 9.85 8.11 -0.53
CA PHE A 261 11.14 7.45 -0.73
C PHE A 261 11.71 7.72 -2.13
N ALA A 262 10.91 7.45 -3.18
CA ALA A 262 11.35 7.68 -4.56
C ALA A 262 11.69 9.15 -4.82
N THR A 263 10.83 10.06 -4.38
CA THR A 263 11.00 11.50 -4.58
C THR A 263 12.26 12.02 -3.86
N HIS A 264 12.49 11.56 -2.63
CA HIS A 264 13.65 12.00 -1.83
C HIS A 264 14.97 11.47 -2.41
N LEU A 265 15.01 10.22 -2.88
CA LEU A 265 16.19 9.70 -3.57
C LEU A 265 16.51 10.51 -4.84
N LEU A 266 15.50 10.80 -5.66
CA LEU A 266 15.67 11.61 -6.88
C LEU A 266 16.11 13.03 -6.54
N ALA A 267 15.52 13.65 -5.51
CA ALA A 267 15.92 14.97 -5.04
C ALA A 267 17.35 14.98 -4.47
N GLY A 268 17.80 13.87 -3.88
CA GLY A 268 19.17 13.64 -3.42
C GLY A 268 20.17 13.31 -4.54
N GLY A 269 19.73 13.27 -5.80
CA GLY A 269 20.60 13.07 -6.97
C GLY A 269 20.71 11.63 -7.48
N ALA A 270 19.92 10.69 -6.94
CA ALA A 270 19.90 9.31 -7.42
C ALA A 270 19.40 9.23 -8.88
N ASP A 271 20.02 8.37 -9.68
CA ASP A 271 19.54 8.08 -11.04
C ASP A 271 18.16 7.39 -11.01
N VAL A 272 17.28 7.79 -11.96
CA VAL A 272 15.91 7.25 -12.06
C VAL A 272 15.89 5.74 -12.22
N ARG A 273 16.85 5.15 -12.94
CA ARG A 273 16.94 3.70 -13.16
C ARG A 273 17.27 2.97 -11.87
N VAL A 274 18.20 3.51 -11.07
CA VAL A 274 18.56 2.96 -9.75
C VAL A 274 17.34 2.99 -8.82
N VAL A 275 16.59 4.09 -8.80
CA VAL A 275 15.36 4.20 -8.02
C VAL A 275 14.30 3.20 -8.50
N GLN A 276 14.13 3.03 -9.82
CA GLN A 276 13.22 2.03 -10.39
C GLN A 276 13.62 0.60 -10.02
N GLU A 277 14.92 0.30 -10.00
CA GLU A 277 15.46 -0.99 -9.58
C GLU A 277 15.16 -1.26 -8.10
N MET A 278 15.49 -0.34 -7.20
CA MET A 278 15.15 -0.42 -5.77
C MET A 278 13.65 -0.61 -5.54
N LEU A 279 12.80 0.00 -6.37
CA LEU A 279 11.35 -0.14 -6.29
C LEU A 279 10.81 -1.42 -6.92
N GLY A 280 11.57 -2.11 -7.76
CA GLY A 280 11.13 -3.33 -8.46
C GLY A 280 10.03 -3.06 -9.47
N HIS A 281 10.24 -2.11 -10.39
CA HIS A 281 9.34 -1.84 -11.49
C HIS A 281 9.51 -2.90 -12.58
N ALA A 282 8.41 -3.49 -13.06
CA ALA A 282 8.38 -4.66 -13.94
C ALA A 282 8.85 -4.43 -15.39
N SER A 283 9.23 -3.21 -15.77
CA SER A 283 9.59 -2.87 -17.14
C SER A 283 11.06 -3.12 -17.53
N VAL A 284 11.90 -3.50 -16.58
CA VAL A 284 13.28 -3.91 -16.88
C VAL A 284 13.34 -5.44 -16.84
N THR A 285 13.25 -6.03 -18.02
CA THR A 285 13.34 -7.48 -18.25
C THR A 285 14.78 -7.91 -18.08
N THR A 286 15.20 -8.14 -16.84
CA THR A 286 16.37 -8.98 -16.60
C THR A 286 16.27 -9.53 -15.17
N THR A 287 16.28 -10.84 -15.05
CA THR A 287 16.70 -11.52 -13.83
C THR A 287 18.19 -11.20 -13.70
N GLN A 288 18.52 -10.02 -13.19
CA GLN A 288 19.88 -9.69 -12.86
C GLN A 288 20.25 -10.52 -11.63
N ILE A 289 21.21 -11.40 -11.82
CA ILE A 289 21.92 -12.01 -10.70
C ILE A 289 22.60 -10.82 -9.98
N TYR A 290 22.10 -10.48 -8.78
CA TYR A 290 22.72 -9.42 -7.99
C TYR A 290 24.13 -9.83 -7.63
N THR A 291 25.09 -9.23 -8.32
CA THR A 291 26.50 -9.39 -8.01
C THR A 291 26.86 -8.46 -6.85
N ARG A 292 27.93 -8.75 -6.15
CA ARG A 292 28.46 -7.87 -5.07
C ARG A 292 28.66 -6.44 -5.57
N VAL A 293 29.14 -6.26 -6.79
CA VAL A 293 29.35 -4.94 -7.43
C VAL A 293 28.02 -4.17 -7.58
N THR A 294 26.93 -4.87 -7.92
CA THR A 294 25.60 -4.23 -8.03
C THR A 294 25.08 -3.79 -6.65
N VAL A 295 25.30 -4.60 -5.61
CA VAL A 295 24.89 -4.28 -4.24
C VAL A 295 25.67 -3.08 -3.71
N ASP A 296 26.98 -3.05 -3.90
CA ASP A 296 27.83 -1.95 -3.46
C ASP A 296 27.43 -0.62 -4.17
N HIS A 297 27.14 -0.67 -5.46
CA HIS A 297 26.62 0.51 -6.18
C HIS A 297 25.28 1.00 -5.64
N LEU A 298 24.33 0.11 -5.36
CA LEU A 298 23.05 0.49 -4.77
C LEU A 298 23.23 1.13 -3.39
N ARG A 299 24.17 0.61 -2.57
CA ARG A 299 24.52 1.17 -1.26
C ARG A 299 25.14 2.57 -1.37
N GLU A 300 26.05 2.77 -2.31
CA GLU A 300 26.68 4.08 -2.56
C GLU A 300 25.64 5.14 -2.95
N VAL A 301 24.76 4.82 -3.92
CA VAL A 301 23.70 5.72 -4.34
C VAL A 301 22.72 5.99 -3.20
N TYR A 302 22.36 4.96 -2.43
CA TYR A 302 21.49 5.13 -1.27
C TYR A 302 22.14 6.02 -0.20
N ALA A 303 23.42 5.78 0.13
CA ALA A 303 24.16 6.54 1.14
C ALA A 303 24.29 8.02 0.79
N THR A 304 24.43 8.35 -0.48
CA THR A 304 24.58 9.74 -0.93
C THR A 304 23.23 10.47 -1.12
N SER A 305 22.15 9.72 -1.37
CA SER A 305 20.88 10.34 -1.83
C SER A 305 19.73 10.19 -0.85
N HIS A 306 19.74 9.22 0.07
CA HIS A 306 18.61 9.01 1.00
C HIS A 306 18.75 9.86 2.26
N PRO A 307 17.72 10.66 2.68
CA PRO A 307 17.82 11.58 3.81
C PRO A 307 18.12 10.91 5.17
N ARG A 308 17.89 9.60 5.29
CA ARG A 308 18.13 8.81 6.52
C ARG A 308 19.10 7.66 6.27
N ALA A 309 20.07 7.87 5.40
CA ALA A 309 21.13 6.87 5.16
C ALA A 309 22.10 6.78 6.35
N HIS A 310 22.39 7.91 6.97
CA HIS A 310 23.36 8.08 8.08
C HIS A 310 22.69 8.52 9.37
#